data_7488f01fe37cfbc0175132347f18970a
#
_entry.id   7488f01fe37cfbc0175132347f18970a
#
_cell.length_a   1.000
_cell.length_b   1.000
_cell.length_c   1.000
_cell.angle_alpha   90.00
_cell.angle_beta   90.00
_cell.angle_gamma   90.00
#
_symmetry.space_group_name_H-M   'P 1'
#
loop_
_entity.id
_entity.type
_entity.pdbx_description
1 polymer ?
#
loop_
_entity_poly.entity_id
_entity_poly.type
_entity_poly.pdbx_seq_one_letter_code
_entity_poly.pdbx_strand_id
1 'polypeptide(L)'
;MEPARLAEIRITASALLLLLWLVWRERPALRLGRREVLPFLAFGGIGLVCVQWTYFEAIDRVPIGIALIIEYSAPLMVALWVRFVWKRELPWLAWAAIPVAIVGLGLVLGIGGGQLAGLSTVGLLWSVAAGVAYAYYVLHAESLTRRRSSTAVLGIGLAFGAVVLAIALPWWSFPWSALAVTASSAPLDAPAWLYCVYVVVLGTVVPFALMLAGVHRIGADGASVTAMLEPILAGAVAWVALGQVLTTEQVLGGVIVLAAVTVAQGSRARAASLRPPTDL
;
A
#
# COMPACT_ATOMS: atom_id res chain seq x y z
N MET A 1 2.44 -17.45 -13.34
CA MET A 1 2.49 -17.77 -11.88
C MET A 1 1.19 -17.29 -11.26
N GLU A 2 0.56 -18.07 -10.43
CA GLU A 2 -0.67 -17.64 -9.73
C GLU A 2 -0.41 -16.43 -8.83
N PRO A 3 -1.36 -15.47 -8.71
CA PRO A 3 -1.21 -14.26 -7.90
C PRO A 3 -0.81 -14.54 -6.45
N ALA A 4 -1.39 -15.56 -5.83
CA ALA A 4 -1.08 -15.96 -4.45
C ALA A 4 0.39 -16.41 -4.29
N ARG A 5 0.95 -17.13 -5.28
CA ARG A 5 2.35 -17.57 -5.28
C ARG A 5 3.32 -16.39 -5.51
N LEU A 6 2.90 -15.41 -6.29
CA LEU A 6 3.66 -14.17 -6.42
C LEU A 6 3.69 -13.38 -5.08
N ALA A 7 2.57 -13.31 -4.37
CA ALA A 7 2.53 -12.70 -3.04
C ALA A 7 3.41 -13.46 -2.03
N GLU A 8 3.42 -14.79 -2.08
CA GLU A 8 4.24 -15.64 -1.21
C GLU A 8 5.73 -15.36 -1.39
N ILE A 9 6.24 -15.37 -2.63
CA ILE A 9 7.66 -15.09 -2.90
C ILE A 9 8.03 -13.64 -2.56
N ARG A 10 7.16 -12.68 -2.88
CA ARG A 10 7.35 -11.25 -2.56
C ARG A 10 7.52 -11.04 -1.06
N ILE A 11 6.59 -11.54 -0.26
CA ILE A 11 6.56 -11.33 1.20
C ILE A 11 7.73 -12.08 1.84
N THR A 12 7.98 -13.34 1.46
CA THR A 12 9.03 -14.14 2.07
C THR A 12 10.43 -13.64 1.71
N ALA A 13 10.70 -13.35 0.44
CA ALA A 13 12.00 -12.82 0.03
C ALA A 13 12.27 -11.43 0.63
N SER A 14 11.24 -10.56 0.70
CA SER A 14 11.34 -9.25 1.35
C SER A 14 11.59 -9.39 2.86
N ALA A 15 10.93 -10.34 3.52
CA ALA A 15 11.16 -10.64 4.93
C ALA A 15 12.60 -11.07 5.19
N LEU A 16 13.12 -12.03 4.40
CA LEU A 16 14.50 -12.50 4.52
C LEU A 16 15.51 -11.37 4.32
N LEU A 17 15.33 -10.55 3.29
CA LEU A 17 16.20 -9.42 2.99
C LEU A 17 16.24 -8.41 4.14
N LEU A 18 15.08 -8.02 4.67
CA LEU A 18 14.99 -7.07 5.77
C LEU A 18 15.43 -7.67 7.10
N LEU A 19 15.17 -8.95 7.37
CA LEU A 19 15.68 -9.62 8.57
C LEU A 19 17.21 -9.70 8.56
N LEU A 20 17.83 -10.03 7.42
CA LEU A 20 19.29 -10.03 7.26
C LEU A 20 19.84 -8.62 7.54
N TRP A 21 19.22 -7.58 6.98
CA TRP A 21 19.60 -6.20 7.24
C TRP A 21 19.46 -5.84 8.73
N LEU A 22 18.35 -6.21 9.39
CA LEU A 22 18.14 -5.97 10.82
C LEU A 22 19.14 -6.72 11.70
N VAL A 23 19.48 -7.97 11.37
CA VAL A 23 20.53 -8.73 12.06
C VAL A 23 21.88 -8.03 11.98
N TRP A 24 22.17 -7.38 10.87
CA TRP A 24 23.43 -6.67 10.68
C TRP A 24 23.45 -5.29 11.35
N ARG A 25 22.37 -4.50 11.26
CA ARG A 25 22.33 -3.09 11.67
C ARG A 25 21.59 -2.82 12.97
N GLU A 26 20.54 -3.58 13.27
CA GLU A 26 19.60 -3.30 14.37
C GLU A 26 19.21 -4.58 15.13
N ARG A 27 20.17 -5.44 15.48
CA ARG A 27 19.88 -6.69 16.22
C ARG A 27 18.93 -6.54 17.41
N PRO A 28 19.03 -5.48 18.25
CA PRO A 28 18.10 -5.30 19.36
C PRO A 28 16.64 -5.16 18.93
N ALA A 29 16.40 -4.65 17.72
CA ALA A 29 15.05 -4.48 17.18
C ALA A 29 14.32 -5.81 16.92
N LEU A 30 15.05 -6.92 16.77
CA LEU A 30 14.48 -8.26 16.60
C LEU A 30 13.95 -8.88 17.90
N ARG A 31 14.29 -8.29 19.06
CA ARG A 31 13.78 -8.77 20.34
C ARG A 31 12.34 -8.35 20.53
N LEU A 32 11.42 -9.31 20.40
CA LEU A 32 9.99 -9.10 20.62
C LEU A 32 9.59 -9.52 22.03
N GLY A 33 8.90 -8.62 22.73
CA GLY A 33 8.21 -8.97 23.96
C GLY A 33 6.96 -9.82 23.67
N ARG A 34 6.56 -10.69 24.60
CA ARG A 34 5.35 -11.54 24.43
C ARG A 34 4.10 -10.73 24.07
N ARG A 35 3.98 -9.49 24.57
CA ARG A 35 2.84 -8.60 24.27
C ARG A 35 2.87 -7.99 22.87
N GLU A 36 3.99 -8.07 22.17
CA GLU A 36 4.15 -7.52 20.82
C GLU A 36 3.89 -8.56 19.73
N VAL A 37 3.96 -9.86 20.07
CA VAL A 37 3.79 -10.95 19.09
C VAL A 37 2.44 -10.87 18.39
N LEU A 38 1.34 -10.73 19.13
CA LEU A 38 0.00 -10.65 18.56
C LEU A 38 -0.22 -9.40 17.68
N PRO A 39 0.18 -8.17 18.08
CA PRO A 39 0.18 -7.00 17.20
C PRO A 39 0.96 -7.21 15.90
N PHE A 40 2.16 -7.79 15.96
CA PHE A 40 2.95 -8.05 14.74
C PHE A 40 2.37 -9.17 13.88
N LEU A 41 1.80 -10.22 14.46
CA LEU A 41 1.08 -11.26 13.73
C LEU A 41 -0.14 -10.68 13.01
N ALA A 42 -0.91 -9.83 13.67
CA ALA A 42 -2.05 -9.14 13.09
C ALA A 42 -1.61 -8.16 11.98
N PHE A 43 -0.50 -7.43 12.17
CA PHE A 43 0.06 -6.55 11.16
C PHE A 43 0.55 -7.32 9.93
N GLY A 44 1.28 -8.42 10.13
CA GLY A 44 1.78 -9.28 9.05
C GLY A 44 0.64 -9.98 8.30
N GLY A 45 -0.28 -10.62 9.03
CA GLY A 45 -1.39 -11.39 8.45
C GLY A 45 -2.46 -10.50 7.82
N ILE A 46 -3.03 -9.57 8.57
CA ILE A 46 -4.11 -8.71 8.08
C ILE A 46 -3.55 -7.52 7.30
N GLY A 47 -2.52 -6.85 7.84
CA GLY A 47 -1.99 -5.63 7.23
C GLY A 47 -1.17 -5.87 5.96
N LEU A 48 -0.39 -6.93 5.87
CA LEU A 48 0.49 -7.15 4.72
C LEU A 48 0.00 -8.27 3.80
N VAL A 49 -0.48 -9.39 4.33
CA VAL A 49 -0.95 -10.51 3.51
C VAL A 49 -2.35 -10.22 2.96
N CYS A 50 -3.33 -9.86 3.82
CA CYS A 50 -4.70 -9.65 3.35
C CYS A 50 -4.81 -8.48 2.37
N VAL A 51 -4.06 -7.37 2.55
CA VAL A 51 -4.05 -6.26 1.57
C VAL A 51 -3.73 -6.80 0.18
N GLN A 52 -2.64 -7.56 0.03
CA GLN A 52 -2.23 -8.07 -1.28
C GLN A 52 -3.20 -9.13 -1.81
N TRP A 53 -3.65 -10.04 -0.96
CA TRP A 53 -4.58 -11.10 -1.38
C TRP A 53 -5.90 -10.52 -1.85
N THR A 54 -6.55 -9.69 -1.03
CA THR A 54 -7.86 -9.11 -1.37
C THR A 54 -7.79 -8.25 -2.63
N TYR A 55 -6.69 -7.52 -2.82
CA TYR A 55 -6.45 -6.76 -4.04
C TYR A 55 -6.32 -7.67 -5.28
N PHE A 56 -5.56 -8.75 -5.21
CA PHE A 56 -5.43 -9.68 -6.32
C PHE A 56 -6.75 -10.38 -6.65
N GLU A 57 -7.53 -10.77 -5.64
CA GLU A 57 -8.89 -11.32 -5.84
C GLU A 57 -9.85 -10.31 -6.48
N ALA A 58 -9.66 -9.01 -6.18
CA ALA A 58 -10.45 -7.95 -6.77
C ALA A 58 -10.13 -7.78 -8.26
N ILE A 59 -8.85 -7.61 -8.62
CA ILE A 59 -8.44 -7.34 -10.02
C ILE A 59 -8.63 -8.53 -10.96
N ASP A 60 -8.79 -9.73 -10.43
CA ASP A 60 -9.17 -10.93 -11.20
C ASP A 60 -10.64 -10.88 -11.65
N ARG A 61 -11.48 -10.05 -11.00
CA ARG A 61 -12.95 -10.03 -11.19
C ARG A 61 -13.52 -8.70 -11.64
N VAL A 62 -12.78 -7.61 -11.45
CA VAL A 62 -13.17 -6.27 -11.90
C VAL A 62 -11.98 -5.56 -12.55
N PRO A 63 -12.22 -4.58 -13.43
CA PRO A 63 -11.15 -3.78 -14.01
C PRO A 63 -10.25 -3.18 -12.93
N ILE A 64 -8.94 -3.23 -13.13
CA ILE A 64 -7.93 -2.78 -12.16
C ILE A 64 -8.16 -1.34 -11.68
N GLY A 65 -8.63 -0.44 -12.58
CA GLY A 65 -8.97 0.93 -12.21
C GLY A 65 -10.11 1.00 -11.19
N ILE A 66 -11.13 0.13 -11.32
CA ILE A 66 -12.25 0.07 -10.37
C ILE A 66 -11.78 -0.44 -9.01
N ALA A 67 -10.96 -1.52 -8.99
CA ALA A 67 -10.39 -2.04 -7.75
C ALA A 67 -9.54 -0.98 -7.04
N LEU A 68 -8.67 -0.28 -7.77
CA LEU A 68 -7.80 0.76 -7.24
C LEU A 68 -8.57 1.95 -6.65
N ILE A 69 -9.61 2.47 -7.34
CA ILE A 69 -10.34 3.63 -6.81
C ILE A 69 -11.06 3.27 -5.50
N ILE A 70 -11.58 2.05 -5.40
CA ILE A 70 -12.21 1.57 -4.17
C ILE A 70 -11.16 1.41 -3.07
N GLU A 71 -9.99 0.83 -3.35
CA GLU A 71 -8.89 0.70 -2.39
C GLU A 71 -8.37 2.08 -1.95
N TYR A 72 -8.17 3.02 -2.88
CA TYR A 72 -7.75 4.40 -2.57
C TYR A 72 -8.86 5.27 -1.92
N SER A 73 -10.05 4.71 -1.66
CA SER A 73 -10.99 5.31 -0.72
C SER A 73 -10.59 5.10 0.75
N ALA A 74 -9.63 4.23 1.02
CA ALA A 74 -9.10 3.95 2.36
C ALA A 74 -8.67 5.20 3.16
N PRO A 75 -8.11 6.28 2.59
CA PRO A 75 -7.83 7.52 3.32
C PRO A 75 -9.06 8.11 4.02
N LEU A 76 -10.26 7.93 3.46
CA LEU A 76 -11.51 8.33 4.12
C LEU A 76 -11.75 7.46 5.37
N MET A 77 -11.56 6.15 5.27
CA MET A 77 -11.70 5.22 6.40
C MET A 77 -10.66 5.54 7.50
N VAL A 78 -9.42 5.82 7.11
CA VAL A 78 -8.34 6.23 8.02
C VAL A 78 -8.70 7.55 8.72
N ALA A 79 -9.18 8.55 7.98
CA ALA A 79 -9.59 9.85 8.54
C ALA A 79 -10.74 9.70 9.54
N LEU A 80 -11.76 8.88 9.21
CA LEU A 80 -12.86 8.55 10.11
C LEU A 80 -12.35 7.89 11.40
N TRP A 81 -11.46 6.90 11.29
CA TRP A 81 -10.88 6.24 12.44
C TRP A 81 -10.07 7.20 13.33
N VAL A 82 -9.21 8.01 12.71
CA VAL A 82 -8.38 9.00 13.41
C VAL A 82 -9.27 10.02 14.13
N ARG A 83 -10.36 10.46 13.52
CA ARG A 83 -11.28 11.43 14.09
C ARG A 83 -12.12 10.84 15.23
N PHE A 84 -12.76 9.69 15.02
CA PHE A 84 -13.77 9.16 15.93
C PHE A 84 -13.20 8.20 16.97
N VAL A 85 -12.19 7.38 16.61
CA VAL A 85 -11.58 6.40 17.52
C VAL A 85 -10.40 7.01 18.26
N TRP A 86 -9.45 7.62 17.53
CA TRP A 86 -8.30 8.26 18.15
C TRP A 86 -8.59 9.67 18.66
N LYS A 87 -9.78 10.22 18.36
CA LYS A 87 -10.25 11.54 18.78
C LYS A 87 -9.29 12.68 18.41
N ARG A 88 -8.52 12.54 17.33
CA ARG A 88 -7.67 13.60 16.81
C ARG A 88 -8.47 14.53 15.91
N GLU A 89 -8.22 15.81 16.04
CA GLU A 89 -8.84 16.81 15.18
C GLU A 89 -8.13 16.86 13.83
N LEU A 90 -8.92 16.76 12.77
CA LEU A 90 -8.48 16.96 11.40
C LEU A 90 -9.08 18.27 10.88
N PRO A 91 -8.27 19.12 10.21
CA PRO A 91 -8.78 20.32 9.57
C PRO A 91 -9.88 19.99 8.55
N TRP A 92 -10.91 20.83 8.45
CA TRP A 92 -12.01 20.62 7.51
C TRP A 92 -11.56 20.52 6.06
N LEU A 93 -10.51 21.28 5.69
CA LEU A 93 -9.89 21.19 4.35
C LEU A 93 -9.30 19.83 4.06
N ALA A 94 -8.76 19.12 5.07
CA ALA A 94 -8.29 17.75 4.89
C ALA A 94 -9.45 16.79 4.61
N TRP A 95 -10.62 17.01 5.24
CA TRP A 95 -11.83 16.24 4.96
C TRP A 95 -12.36 16.49 3.55
N ALA A 96 -12.43 17.75 3.11
CA ALA A 96 -12.91 18.11 1.78
C ALA A 96 -11.96 17.62 0.68
N ALA A 97 -10.67 17.58 0.94
CA ALA A 97 -9.67 17.13 -0.03
C ALA A 97 -9.77 15.65 -0.38
N ILE A 98 -10.18 14.78 0.56
CA ILE A 98 -10.27 13.33 0.32
C ILE A 98 -11.26 12.98 -0.80
N PRO A 99 -12.54 13.38 -0.76
CA PRO A 99 -13.47 13.07 -1.85
C PRO A 99 -13.06 13.73 -3.18
N VAL A 100 -12.47 14.93 -3.14
CA VAL A 100 -11.95 15.59 -4.34
C VAL A 100 -10.81 14.77 -4.96
N ALA A 101 -9.89 14.24 -4.15
CA ALA A 101 -8.82 13.37 -4.61
C ALA A 101 -9.37 12.06 -5.20
N ILE A 102 -10.41 11.46 -4.61
CA ILE A 102 -11.06 10.24 -5.13
C ILE A 102 -11.66 10.50 -6.51
N VAL A 103 -12.34 11.63 -6.70
CA VAL A 103 -12.90 12.02 -8.02
C VAL A 103 -11.77 12.21 -9.05
N GLY A 104 -10.72 12.94 -8.69
CA GLY A 104 -9.55 13.13 -9.55
C GLY A 104 -8.88 11.79 -9.91
N LEU A 105 -8.79 10.87 -8.96
CA LEU A 105 -8.25 9.53 -9.18
C LEU A 105 -9.10 8.73 -10.17
N GLY A 106 -10.42 8.84 -10.11
CA GLY A 106 -11.34 8.24 -11.09
C GLY A 106 -11.03 8.67 -12.53
N LEU A 107 -10.72 9.96 -12.73
CA LEU A 107 -10.32 10.49 -14.04
C LEU A 107 -8.93 9.95 -14.46
N VAL A 108 -7.95 9.90 -13.55
CA VAL A 108 -6.60 9.34 -13.83
C VAL A 108 -6.69 7.88 -14.27
N LEU A 109 -7.53 7.09 -13.61
CA LEU A 109 -7.72 5.67 -13.91
C LEU A 109 -8.65 5.42 -15.11
N GLY A 110 -9.18 6.48 -15.73
CA GLY A 110 -10.01 6.41 -16.92
C GLY A 110 -11.34 5.73 -16.67
N ILE A 111 -11.94 5.87 -15.49
CA ILE A 111 -13.23 5.29 -15.17
C ILE A 111 -14.34 6.06 -15.88
N GLY A 112 -14.75 5.58 -17.04
CA GLY A 112 -15.83 6.11 -17.85
C GLY A 112 -17.14 5.30 -17.71
N GLY A 113 -18.28 5.92 -18.13
CA GLY A 113 -19.63 5.39 -17.90
C GLY A 113 -19.94 3.98 -18.42
N GLY A 114 -19.12 3.42 -19.32
CA GLY A 114 -19.32 2.05 -19.82
C GLY A 114 -18.69 0.96 -18.95
N GLN A 115 -17.73 1.31 -18.11
CA GLN A 115 -16.99 0.33 -17.28
C GLN A 115 -17.76 -0.12 -16.02
N LEU A 116 -18.82 0.59 -15.65
CA LEU A 116 -19.63 0.27 -14.47
C LEU A 116 -20.73 -0.76 -14.77
N ALA A 117 -21.05 -0.99 -16.05
CA ALA A 117 -22.08 -1.96 -16.44
C ALA A 117 -21.55 -3.40 -16.33
N GLY A 118 -22.29 -4.27 -15.64
CA GLY A 118 -21.95 -5.70 -15.54
C GLY A 118 -20.81 -6.06 -14.59
N LEU A 119 -20.45 -5.16 -13.67
CA LEU A 119 -19.41 -5.45 -12.67
C LEU A 119 -19.77 -6.63 -11.77
N SER A 120 -18.80 -7.47 -11.49
CA SER A 120 -18.92 -8.57 -10.53
C SER A 120 -19.11 -8.04 -9.11
N THR A 121 -20.26 -8.32 -8.49
CA THR A 121 -20.51 -7.99 -7.07
C THR A 121 -19.44 -8.58 -6.16
N VAL A 122 -18.98 -9.80 -6.43
CA VAL A 122 -17.91 -10.45 -5.67
C VAL A 122 -16.59 -9.69 -5.81
N GLY A 123 -16.25 -9.23 -7.03
CA GLY A 123 -15.07 -8.40 -7.26
C GLY A 123 -15.12 -7.05 -6.54
N LEU A 124 -16.31 -6.41 -6.49
CA LEU A 124 -16.52 -5.19 -5.72
C LEU A 124 -16.35 -5.41 -4.22
N LEU A 125 -16.87 -6.52 -3.69
CA LEU A 125 -16.67 -6.87 -2.27
C LEU A 125 -15.20 -7.11 -1.94
N TRP A 126 -14.45 -7.77 -2.82
CA TRP A 126 -13.01 -7.91 -2.67
C TRP A 126 -12.27 -6.57 -2.71
N SER A 127 -12.68 -5.64 -3.58
CA SER A 127 -12.11 -4.30 -3.65
C SER A 127 -12.35 -3.51 -2.35
N VAL A 128 -13.56 -3.61 -1.78
CA VAL A 128 -13.86 -3.00 -0.47
C VAL A 128 -13.03 -3.64 0.64
N ALA A 129 -12.90 -4.97 0.62
CA ALA A 129 -12.05 -5.68 1.58
C ALA A 129 -10.58 -5.23 1.48
N ALA A 130 -10.06 -4.99 0.26
CA ALA A 130 -8.73 -4.44 0.04
C ALA A 130 -8.59 -3.04 0.66
N GLY A 131 -9.56 -2.15 0.44
CA GLY A 131 -9.58 -0.81 1.06
C GLY A 131 -9.60 -0.85 2.59
N VAL A 132 -10.41 -1.74 3.18
CA VAL A 132 -10.46 -1.94 4.63
C VAL A 132 -9.14 -2.49 5.16
N ALA A 133 -8.55 -3.49 4.48
CA ALA A 133 -7.28 -4.07 4.86
C ALA A 133 -6.14 -3.04 4.74
N TYR A 134 -6.15 -2.20 3.71
CA TYR A 134 -5.19 -1.11 3.55
C TYR A 134 -5.34 -0.05 4.65
N ALA A 135 -6.56 0.36 5.00
CA ALA A 135 -6.79 1.28 6.12
C ALA A 135 -6.28 0.69 7.44
N TYR A 136 -6.55 -0.61 7.70
CA TYR A 136 -6.02 -1.32 8.83
C TYR A 136 -4.48 -1.33 8.83
N TYR A 137 -3.85 -1.66 7.68
CA TYR A 137 -2.40 -1.65 7.53
C TYR A 137 -1.79 -0.31 7.95
N VAL A 138 -2.32 0.80 7.43
CA VAL A 138 -1.77 2.14 7.68
C VAL A 138 -1.95 2.56 9.14
N LEU A 139 -3.14 2.33 9.72
CA LEU A 139 -3.44 2.64 11.12
C LEU A 139 -2.60 1.80 12.09
N HIS A 140 -2.46 0.50 11.81
CA HIS A 140 -1.68 -0.39 12.64
C HIS A 140 -0.18 -0.09 12.53
N ALA A 141 0.31 0.25 11.32
CA ALA A 141 1.66 0.72 11.10
C ALA A 141 2.00 1.94 11.97
N GLU A 142 1.09 2.93 12.08
CA GLU A 142 1.32 4.09 12.96
C GLU A 142 1.49 3.68 14.43
N SER A 143 0.66 2.75 14.89
CA SER A 143 0.73 2.27 16.28
C SER A 143 2.06 1.58 16.60
N LEU A 144 2.59 0.81 15.64
CA LEU A 144 3.85 0.07 15.79
C LEU A 144 5.08 0.96 15.60
N THR A 145 5.06 1.86 14.60
CA THR A 145 6.19 2.76 14.30
C THR A 145 6.41 3.84 15.36
N ARG A 146 5.45 4.09 16.24
CA ARG A 146 5.64 4.92 17.45
C ARG A 146 6.60 4.30 18.47
N ARG A 147 6.75 2.97 18.45
CA ARG A 147 7.55 2.22 19.44
C ARG A 147 8.81 1.62 18.86
N ARG A 148 8.89 1.47 17.53
CA ARG A 148 9.98 0.79 16.83
C ARG A 148 10.30 1.51 15.52
N SER A 149 11.53 1.33 15.01
CA SER A 149 11.91 1.87 13.70
C SER A 149 11.00 1.30 12.59
N SER A 150 10.71 2.12 11.58
CA SER A 150 9.88 1.72 10.43
C SER A 150 10.42 0.46 9.75
N THR A 151 11.74 0.32 9.66
CA THR A 151 12.40 -0.86 9.08
C THR A 151 12.17 -2.11 9.91
N ALA A 152 12.24 -2.00 11.25
CA ALA A 152 11.96 -3.12 12.15
C ALA A 152 10.49 -3.54 12.06
N VAL A 153 9.56 -2.56 12.04
CA VAL A 153 8.13 -2.85 11.89
C VAL A 153 7.87 -3.60 10.59
N LEU A 154 8.44 -3.12 9.47
CA LEU A 154 8.26 -3.77 8.18
C LEU A 154 8.87 -5.17 8.15
N GLY A 155 10.15 -5.31 8.54
CA GLY A 155 10.85 -6.60 8.48
C GLY A 155 10.22 -7.68 9.35
N ILE A 156 9.84 -7.34 10.58
CA ILE A 156 9.14 -8.26 11.50
C ILE A 156 7.73 -8.56 11.00
N GLY A 157 7.00 -7.54 10.53
CA GLY A 157 5.66 -7.71 9.96
C GLY A 157 5.66 -8.66 8.75
N LEU A 158 6.60 -8.46 7.81
CA LEU A 158 6.78 -9.35 6.67
C LEU A 158 7.16 -10.78 7.10
N ALA A 159 7.98 -10.95 8.15
CA ALA A 159 8.31 -12.26 8.68
C ALA A 159 7.08 -13.00 9.21
N PHE A 160 6.21 -12.33 9.98
CA PHE A 160 4.94 -12.91 10.40
C PHE A 160 4.01 -13.19 9.22
N GLY A 161 3.95 -12.28 8.24
CA GLY A 161 3.19 -12.49 7.00
C GLY A 161 3.69 -13.70 6.21
N ALA A 162 5.01 -13.88 6.11
CA ALA A 162 5.63 -15.05 5.47
C ALA A 162 5.25 -16.36 6.19
N VAL A 163 5.23 -16.36 7.53
CA VAL A 163 4.77 -17.54 8.30
C VAL A 163 3.29 -17.83 8.03
N VAL A 164 2.43 -16.81 8.00
CA VAL A 164 1.00 -17.00 7.69
C VAL A 164 0.82 -17.58 6.29
N LEU A 165 1.55 -17.06 5.29
CA LEU A 165 1.50 -17.59 3.93
C LEU A 165 2.08 -19.00 3.83
N ALA A 166 3.17 -19.31 4.50
CA ALA A 166 3.76 -20.64 4.50
C ALA A 166 2.81 -21.72 5.07
N ILE A 167 1.92 -21.33 5.99
CA ILE A 167 0.86 -22.23 6.52
C ILE A 167 -0.26 -22.40 5.49
N ALA A 168 -0.68 -21.31 4.82
CA ALA A 168 -1.76 -21.34 3.83
C ALA A 168 -1.31 -21.91 2.49
N LEU A 169 -0.08 -21.64 2.07
CA LEU A 169 0.54 -21.99 0.80
C LEU A 169 1.91 -22.65 1.07
N PRO A 170 1.97 -23.96 1.34
CA PRO A 170 3.22 -24.60 1.72
C PRO A 170 4.29 -24.56 0.61
N TRP A 171 5.54 -24.24 0.98
CA TRP A 171 6.68 -24.10 0.05
C TRP A 171 7.01 -25.35 -0.77
N TRP A 172 6.68 -26.54 -0.30
CA TRP A 172 6.89 -27.77 -1.06
C TRP A 172 5.99 -27.88 -2.30
N SER A 173 4.90 -27.12 -2.37
CA SER A 173 4.02 -27.04 -3.54
C SER A 173 4.31 -25.80 -4.41
N PHE A 174 5.39 -25.06 -4.15
CA PHE A 174 5.78 -23.90 -4.93
C PHE A 174 6.30 -24.34 -6.32
N PRO A 175 5.85 -23.71 -7.41
CA PRO A 175 6.26 -24.07 -8.78
C PRO A 175 7.66 -23.50 -9.12
N TRP A 176 8.72 -24.08 -8.55
CA TRP A 176 10.09 -23.60 -8.69
C TRP A 176 10.55 -23.49 -10.15
N SER A 177 10.06 -24.42 -11.02
CA SER A 177 10.35 -24.41 -12.46
C SER A 177 9.86 -23.13 -13.16
N ALA A 178 8.81 -22.50 -12.65
CA ALA A 178 8.29 -21.26 -13.23
C ALA A 178 9.27 -20.07 -13.10
N LEU A 179 10.22 -20.12 -12.17
CA LEU A 179 11.23 -19.08 -12.00
C LEU A 179 12.31 -19.09 -13.10
N ALA A 180 12.53 -20.26 -13.72
CA ALA A 180 13.53 -20.42 -14.80
C ALA A 180 12.96 -20.07 -16.19
N VAL A 181 11.64 -19.93 -16.32
CA VAL A 181 10.99 -19.61 -17.61
C VAL A 181 11.35 -18.18 -18.01
N THR A 182 11.75 -18.01 -19.27
CA THR A 182 11.97 -16.68 -19.85
C THR A 182 10.63 -16.00 -20.13
N ALA A 183 10.46 -14.80 -19.64
CA ALA A 183 9.24 -14.01 -19.84
C ALA A 183 9.34 -13.29 -21.22
N SER A 184 9.04 -14.00 -22.29
CA SER A 184 9.11 -13.49 -23.67
C SER A 184 8.07 -12.40 -24.01
N SER A 185 7.05 -12.24 -23.20
CA SER A 185 6.04 -11.19 -23.33
C SER A 185 6.34 -9.92 -22.48
N ALA A 186 7.45 -9.93 -21.73
CA ALA A 186 7.88 -8.79 -20.92
C ALA A 186 8.76 -7.83 -21.72
N PRO A 187 8.97 -6.59 -21.29
CA PRO A 187 9.79 -5.60 -22.00
C PRO A 187 11.24 -6.03 -22.25
N LEU A 188 11.75 -6.96 -21.47
CA LEU A 188 13.09 -7.54 -21.61
C LEU A 188 12.96 -9.06 -21.60
N ASP A 189 13.65 -9.73 -22.54
CA ASP A 189 13.77 -11.19 -22.55
C ASP A 189 14.66 -11.63 -21.38
N ALA A 190 14.07 -11.85 -20.24
CA ALA A 190 14.78 -12.20 -19.01
C ALA A 190 14.07 -13.34 -18.27
N PRO A 191 14.81 -14.14 -17.50
CA PRO A 191 14.21 -15.20 -16.70
C PRO A 191 13.30 -14.61 -15.60
N ALA A 192 12.21 -15.31 -15.28
CA ALA A 192 11.19 -14.83 -14.34
C ALA A 192 11.74 -14.51 -12.95
N TRP A 193 12.82 -15.18 -12.51
CA TRP A 193 13.46 -14.87 -11.21
C TRP A 193 13.99 -13.43 -11.15
N LEU A 194 14.46 -12.86 -12.27
CA LEU A 194 14.95 -11.47 -12.31
C LEU A 194 13.79 -10.49 -12.08
N TYR A 195 12.63 -10.76 -12.69
CA TYR A 195 11.42 -9.99 -12.42
C TYR A 195 10.94 -10.14 -10.98
N CYS A 196 11.08 -11.34 -10.38
CA CYS A 196 10.80 -11.52 -8.97
C CYS A 196 11.72 -10.67 -8.08
N VAL A 197 13.02 -10.60 -8.37
CA VAL A 197 13.95 -9.73 -7.64
C VAL A 197 13.55 -8.25 -7.78
N TYR A 198 13.21 -7.81 -9.00
CA TYR A 198 12.72 -6.46 -9.24
C TYR A 198 11.47 -6.15 -8.40
N VAL A 199 10.49 -7.05 -8.41
CA VAL A 199 9.23 -6.89 -7.67
C VAL A 199 9.46 -6.96 -6.15
N VAL A 200 10.38 -7.80 -5.67
CA VAL A 200 10.75 -7.88 -4.25
C VAL A 200 11.37 -6.57 -3.79
N VAL A 201 12.35 -6.05 -4.51
CA VAL A 201 13.10 -4.86 -4.07
C VAL A 201 12.31 -3.59 -4.35
N LEU A 202 11.99 -3.32 -5.62
CA LEU A 202 11.38 -2.06 -6.05
C LEU A 202 9.85 -2.06 -5.94
N GLY A 203 9.21 -3.22 -6.02
CA GLY A 203 7.75 -3.35 -5.90
C GLY A 203 7.28 -3.67 -4.48
N THR A 204 8.19 -3.99 -3.54
CA THR A 204 7.78 -4.36 -2.17
C THR A 204 8.63 -3.65 -1.11
N VAL A 205 9.92 -3.97 -0.99
CA VAL A 205 10.75 -3.46 0.11
C VAL A 205 10.80 -1.93 0.11
N VAL A 206 11.13 -1.33 -1.02
CA VAL A 206 11.27 0.14 -1.12
C VAL A 206 9.94 0.86 -0.90
N PRO A 207 8.83 0.54 -1.59
CA PRO A 207 7.57 1.25 -1.37
C PRO A 207 7.03 1.11 0.05
N PHE A 208 7.02 -0.10 0.60
CA PHE A 208 6.53 -0.30 1.97
C PHE A 208 7.43 0.36 3.02
N ALA A 209 8.76 0.37 2.82
CA ALA A 209 9.68 1.09 3.71
C ALA A 209 9.43 2.60 3.66
N LEU A 210 9.24 3.17 2.47
CA LEU A 210 8.91 4.59 2.29
C LEU A 210 7.53 4.92 2.90
N MET A 211 6.53 4.04 2.70
CA MET A 211 5.21 4.19 3.28
C MET A 211 5.27 4.21 4.81
N LEU A 212 5.96 3.24 5.44
CA LEU A 212 6.10 3.22 6.90
C LEU A 212 6.91 4.41 7.44
N ALA A 213 7.92 4.85 6.72
CA ALA A 213 8.64 6.08 7.07
C ALA A 213 7.74 7.31 6.97
N GLY A 214 6.87 7.38 5.97
CA GLY A 214 5.82 8.39 5.85
C GLY A 214 4.85 8.34 7.03
N VAL A 215 4.29 7.16 7.33
CA VAL A 215 3.39 6.95 8.47
C VAL A 215 4.02 7.40 9.79
N HIS A 216 5.30 7.06 10.00
CA HIS A 216 6.03 7.48 11.20
C HIS A 216 6.17 9.01 11.32
N ARG A 217 6.36 9.72 10.19
CA ARG A 217 6.62 11.17 10.16
C ARG A 217 5.36 12.03 10.17
N ILE A 218 4.36 11.66 9.37
CA ILE A 218 3.16 12.49 9.09
C ILE A 218 1.84 11.83 9.51
N GLY A 219 1.91 10.67 10.18
CA GLY A 219 0.75 9.91 10.64
C GLY A 219 0.07 9.10 9.54
N ALA A 220 -0.83 8.21 9.97
CA ALA A 220 -1.57 7.32 9.08
C ALA A 220 -2.43 8.09 8.07
N ASP A 221 -3.15 9.10 8.56
CA ASP A 221 -4.02 9.95 7.75
C ASP A 221 -3.23 10.77 6.72
N GLY A 222 -2.05 11.31 7.08
CA GLY A 222 -1.17 12.03 6.17
C GLY A 222 -0.58 11.12 5.10
N ALA A 223 -0.03 9.98 5.51
CA ALA A 223 0.61 9.05 4.61
C ALA A 223 -0.39 8.43 3.61
N SER A 224 -1.59 8.05 4.07
CA SER A 224 -2.62 7.46 3.19
C SER A 224 -3.11 8.44 2.11
N VAL A 225 -3.30 9.72 2.45
CA VAL A 225 -3.64 10.75 1.45
C VAL A 225 -2.48 10.98 0.48
N THR A 226 -1.23 10.99 0.96
CA THR A 226 -0.06 11.15 0.09
C THR A 226 0.10 9.97 -0.88
N ALA A 227 -0.25 8.76 -0.46
CA ALA A 227 -0.22 7.57 -1.32
C ALA A 227 -1.14 7.67 -2.55
N MET A 228 -2.17 8.54 -2.52
CA MET A 228 -3.01 8.80 -3.70
C MET A 228 -2.24 9.45 -4.87
N LEU A 229 -1.01 9.89 -4.66
CA LEU A 229 -0.11 10.36 -5.73
C LEU A 229 0.49 9.20 -6.55
N GLU A 230 0.46 7.97 -6.03
CA GLU A 230 1.08 6.80 -6.67
C GLU A 230 0.59 6.57 -8.12
N PRO A 231 -0.72 6.54 -8.42
CA PRO A 231 -1.20 6.35 -9.79
C PRO A 231 -0.82 7.48 -10.73
N ILE A 232 -0.67 8.71 -10.21
CA ILE A 232 -0.26 9.86 -11.02
C ILE A 232 1.21 9.71 -11.40
N LEU A 233 2.06 9.36 -10.43
CA LEU A 233 3.47 9.11 -10.67
C LEU A 233 3.67 7.92 -11.62
N ALA A 234 2.89 6.85 -11.45
CA ALA A 234 2.90 5.71 -12.36
C ALA A 234 2.52 6.11 -13.80
N GLY A 235 1.46 6.93 -13.96
CA GLY A 235 1.06 7.49 -15.26
C GLY A 235 2.14 8.37 -15.90
N ALA A 236 2.79 9.22 -15.10
CA ALA A 236 3.88 10.08 -15.57
C ALA A 236 5.10 9.25 -16.02
N VAL A 237 5.46 8.20 -15.27
CA VAL A 237 6.53 7.27 -15.66
C VAL A 237 6.16 6.52 -16.93
N ALA A 238 4.93 6.03 -17.06
CA ALA A 238 4.45 5.35 -18.26
C ALA A 238 4.48 6.27 -19.51
N TRP A 239 4.12 7.54 -19.33
CA TRP A 239 4.22 8.53 -20.40
C TRP A 239 5.67 8.75 -20.86
N VAL A 240 6.59 9.00 -19.92
CA VAL A 240 7.99 9.31 -20.25
C VAL A 240 8.77 8.07 -20.71
N ALA A 241 8.60 6.93 -20.00
CA ALA A 241 9.42 5.75 -20.24
C ALA A 241 8.84 4.79 -21.30
N LEU A 242 7.50 4.75 -21.44
CA LEU A 242 6.81 3.82 -22.36
C LEU A 242 6.16 4.54 -23.56
N GLY A 243 6.26 5.87 -23.65
CA GLY A 243 5.64 6.66 -24.71
C GLY A 243 4.10 6.62 -24.70
N GLN A 244 3.48 6.27 -23.57
CA GLN A 244 2.03 6.22 -23.46
C GLN A 244 1.46 7.65 -23.46
N VAL A 245 0.50 7.91 -24.34
CA VAL A 245 -0.16 9.21 -24.42
C VAL A 245 -1.23 9.31 -23.33
N LEU A 246 -1.11 10.31 -22.46
CA LEU A 246 -2.13 10.60 -21.47
C LEU A 246 -3.30 11.35 -22.12
N THR A 247 -4.53 10.94 -21.79
CA THR A 247 -5.71 11.67 -22.23
C THR A 247 -5.88 12.98 -21.44
N THR A 248 -6.63 13.94 -21.99
CA THR A 248 -6.94 15.20 -21.29
C THR A 248 -7.60 14.97 -19.94
N GLU A 249 -8.48 13.96 -19.85
CA GLU A 249 -9.15 13.59 -18.60
C GLU A 249 -8.16 13.08 -17.54
N GLN A 250 -7.18 12.27 -17.95
CA GLN A 250 -6.14 11.76 -17.07
C GLN A 250 -5.24 12.89 -16.54
N VAL A 251 -4.88 13.84 -17.39
CA VAL A 251 -4.10 15.03 -16.99
C VAL A 251 -4.90 15.89 -16.02
N LEU A 252 -6.18 16.18 -16.31
CA LEU A 252 -7.06 16.93 -15.40
C LEU A 252 -7.23 16.21 -14.06
N GLY A 253 -7.45 14.91 -14.09
CA GLY A 253 -7.52 14.09 -12.89
C GLY A 253 -6.25 14.16 -12.05
N GLY A 254 -5.09 14.09 -12.68
CA GLY A 254 -3.80 14.25 -12.02
C GLY A 254 -3.64 15.60 -11.33
N VAL A 255 -4.01 16.71 -12.00
CA VAL A 255 -3.99 18.05 -11.43
C VAL A 255 -4.93 18.16 -10.23
N ILE A 256 -6.15 17.58 -10.32
CA ILE A 256 -7.11 17.57 -9.21
C ILE A 256 -6.54 16.84 -7.99
N VAL A 257 -5.95 15.66 -8.17
CA VAL A 257 -5.35 14.88 -7.05
C VAL A 257 -4.18 15.63 -6.44
N LEU A 258 -3.27 16.20 -7.26
CA LEU A 258 -2.15 17.01 -6.79
C LEU A 258 -2.62 18.20 -5.95
N ALA A 259 -3.62 18.93 -6.41
CA ALA A 259 -4.21 20.05 -5.69
C ALA A 259 -4.83 19.61 -4.36
N ALA A 260 -5.62 18.51 -4.38
CA ALA A 260 -6.27 17.98 -3.19
C ALA A 260 -5.26 17.53 -2.13
N VAL A 261 -4.23 16.76 -2.52
CA VAL A 261 -3.16 16.32 -1.61
C VAL A 261 -2.40 17.52 -1.03
N THR A 262 -2.08 18.52 -1.85
CA THR A 262 -1.40 19.72 -1.40
C THR A 262 -2.23 20.49 -0.38
N VAL A 263 -3.53 20.67 -0.62
CA VAL A 263 -4.46 21.34 0.30
C VAL A 263 -4.57 20.54 1.61
N ALA A 264 -4.71 19.21 1.54
CA ALA A 264 -4.79 18.37 2.72
C ALA A 264 -3.52 18.48 3.59
N GLN A 265 -2.34 18.35 3.00
CA GLN A 265 -1.08 18.44 3.72
C GLN A 265 -0.79 19.87 4.25
N GLY A 266 -1.06 20.89 3.45
CA GLY A 266 -0.89 22.29 3.86
C GLY A 266 -1.80 22.67 5.02
N SER A 267 -3.06 22.22 5.03
CA SER A 267 -3.99 22.47 6.14
C SER A 267 -3.54 21.80 7.45
N ARG A 268 -2.94 20.61 7.38
CA ARG A 268 -2.38 19.91 8.54
C ARG A 268 -1.14 20.57 9.10
N ALA A 269 -0.21 20.98 8.22
CA ALA A 269 0.98 21.69 8.62
C ALA A 269 0.63 23.00 9.37
N ARG A 270 -0.36 23.74 8.87
CA ARG A 270 -0.87 24.95 9.54
C ARG A 270 -1.50 24.64 10.90
N ALA A 271 -2.33 23.59 10.98
CA ALA A 271 -2.95 23.20 12.23
C ALA A 271 -1.91 22.72 13.26
N ALA A 272 -0.82 22.09 12.83
CA ALA A 272 0.28 21.69 13.70
C ALA A 272 1.08 22.90 14.21
N SER A 273 1.32 23.91 13.38
CA SER A 273 2.07 25.13 13.78
C SER A 273 1.30 26.05 14.71
N LEU A 274 -0.03 25.96 14.73
CA LEU A 274 -0.90 26.74 15.62
C LEU A 274 -1.13 26.09 17.00
N ARG A 275 -0.69 24.86 17.22
CA ARG A 275 -0.74 24.23 18.54
C ARG A 275 0.41 24.79 19.41
N PRO A 276 0.13 25.31 20.59
CA PRO A 276 1.19 25.71 21.52
C PRO A 276 2.08 24.48 21.82
N PRO A 277 3.40 24.69 22.03
CA PRO A 277 4.26 23.62 22.51
C PRO A 277 3.62 23.03 23.75
N THR A 278 3.32 21.73 23.73
CA THR A 278 2.95 20.98 24.92
C THR A 278 4.20 20.95 25.77
N ASP A 279 4.27 21.84 26.76
CA ASP A 279 5.31 21.83 27.77
C ASP A 279 5.42 20.41 28.35
N LEU A 280 6.65 19.92 28.34
CA LEU A 280 7.09 18.61 28.83
C LEU A 280 6.73 18.41 30.31
#